data_408e0f98c25671330cfec2b1115eebe0
#
_entry.id   408e0f98c25671330cfec2b1115eebe0
#
_cell.length_a   1.000
_cell.length_b   1.000
_cell.length_c   1.000
_cell.angle_alpha   90.00
_cell.angle_beta   90.00
_cell.angle_gamma   90.00
#
_symmetry.space_group_name_H-M   'P 1'
#
loop_
_entity.id
_entity.type
_entity.pdbx_description
1 polymer ?
#
loop_
_entity_poly.entity_id
_entity_poly.type
_entity_poly.pdbx_seq_one_letter_code
_entity_poly.pdbx_strand_id
1 'polypeptide(L)'
;MKEYSLPADFLNHKTSKKDETVRRELPETLPASTILLLSFDVKYNGEKDMSITINGIRNRLSGSEAPYPNNNDTFYYMISSNEDMDALEIMFSRGEYALKNIKAYTLPLSQLSHPGLVAFQEKEVSGKEILNGSINMPKDGYFVTSYTFSKGYIVCVDGKEVAPVQVNKAFLGFPLQKGAHEIQIEIPCAR
;
A
#
# COMPACT_ATOMS: atom_id res chain seq x y z
N MET A 1 -4.43 6.54 15.18
CA MET A 1 -5.50 6.20 14.24
C MET A 1 -6.75 5.92 15.06
N LYS A 2 -7.87 6.55 14.74
CA LYS A 2 -9.15 6.43 15.46
C LYS A 2 -10.14 5.64 14.59
N GLU A 3 -10.88 4.71 15.18
CA GLU A 3 -11.97 4.02 14.47
C GLU A 3 -13.07 5.02 14.11
N TYR A 4 -13.61 4.88 12.89
CA TYR A 4 -14.68 5.72 12.36
C TYR A 4 -15.88 4.83 12.06
N SER A 5 -16.95 5.03 12.81
CA SER A 5 -18.15 4.19 12.69
C SER A 5 -18.97 4.59 11.46
N LEU A 6 -19.05 3.70 10.49
CA LEU A 6 -19.95 3.83 9.35
C LEU A 6 -21.25 3.05 9.62
N PRO A 7 -22.40 3.52 9.12
CA PRO A 7 -23.65 2.74 9.14
C PRO A 7 -23.46 1.38 8.46
N ALA A 8 -24.12 0.34 8.96
CA ALA A 8 -24.01 -1.02 8.42
C ALA A 8 -24.42 -1.12 6.94
N ASP A 9 -25.27 -0.21 6.49
CA ASP A 9 -25.78 -0.11 5.12
C ASP A 9 -25.03 0.92 4.25
N PHE A 10 -23.95 1.52 4.77
CA PHE A 10 -23.22 2.60 4.09
C PHE A 10 -22.77 2.24 2.67
N LEU A 11 -22.30 1.02 2.48
CA LEU A 11 -21.87 0.48 1.19
C LEU A 11 -22.91 -0.45 0.55
N ASN A 12 -24.18 -0.44 1.03
CA ASN A 12 -25.19 -1.26 0.39
C ASN A 12 -25.34 -0.92 -1.08
N HIS A 13 -25.14 -1.93 -1.89
CA HIS A 13 -25.30 -1.89 -3.33
C HIS A 13 -26.26 -3.00 -3.76
N LYS A 14 -27.23 -2.64 -4.58
CA LYS A 14 -28.10 -3.62 -5.22
C LYS A 14 -27.51 -3.94 -6.60
N THR A 15 -27.54 -5.22 -6.96
CA THR A 15 -27.19 -5.67 -8.31
C THR A 15 -27.73 -4.75 -9.39
N SER A 16 -26.85 -4.21 -10.22
CA SER A 16 -27.22 -3.32 -11.29
C SER A 16 -26.80 -3.88 -12.66
N LYS A 17 -27.63 -3.62 -13.69
CA LYS A 17 -27.29 -3.96 -15.08
C LYS A 17 -26.35 -2.93 -15.72
N LYS A 18 -26.10 -1.82 -15.07
CA LYS A 18 -25.22 -0.72 -15.51
C LYS A 18 -24.40 -0.21 -14.33
N ASP A 19 -23.35 0.54 -14.62
CA ASP A 19 -22.59 1.25 -13.60
C ASP A 19 -23.49 2.28 -12.91
N GLU A 20 -23.33 2.40 -11.59
CA GLU A 20 -24.13 3.30 -10.76
C GLU A 20 -23.21 4.16 -9.91
N THR A 21 -23.44 5.48 -9.92
CA THR A 21 -22.76 6.41 -9.01
C THR A 21 -23.75 6.88 -7.95
N VAL A 22 -23.34 6.78 -6.71
CA VAL A 22 -24.12 7.23 -5.55
C VAL A 22 -23.27 8.14 -4.68
N ARG A 23 -23.90 9.15 -4.07
CA ARG A 23 -23.34 9.96 -3.01
C ARG A 23 -23.78 9.40 -1.66
N ARG A 24 -22.85 9.17 -0.76
CA ARG A 24 -23.11 8.70 0.60
C ARG A 24 -22.63 9.73 1.61
N GLU A 25 -23.57 10.28 2.37
CA GLU A 25 -23.24 11.23 3.44
C GLU A 25 -22.48 10.50 4.56
N LEU A 26 -21.42 11.12 5.05
CA LEU A 26 -20.66 10.61 6.19
C LEU A 26 -21.42 10.91 7.49
N PRO A 27 -21.36 10.03 8.50
CA PRO A 27 -22.03 10.26 9.81
C PRO A 27 -21.55 11.53 10.52
N GLU A 28 -20.29 11.88 10.32
CA GLU A 28 -19.65 13.09 10.81
C GLU A 28 -18.79 13.70 9.70
N THR A 29 -18.81 15.00 9.54
CA THR A 29 -17.91 15.70 8.62
C THR A 29 -16.46 15.47 9.04
N LEU A 30 -15.64 15.02 8.12
CA LEU A 30 -14.20 14.89 8.35
C LEU A 30 -13.51 16.21 8.01
N PRO A 31 -12.77 16.81 8.97
CA PRO A 31 -12.05 18.04 8.74
C PRO A 31 -11.03 17.92 7.61
N ALA A 32 -10.75 19.02 6.94
CA ALA A 32 -9.67 19.15 5.97
C ALA A 32 -8.36 18.51 6.49
N SER A 33 -7.58 17.92 5.59
CA SER A 33 -6.33 17.25 5.93
C SER A 33 -6.48 16.07 6.90
N THR A 34 -7.66 15.42 6.90
CA THR A 34 -7.89 14.14 7.58
C THR A 34 -7.88 13.03 6.57
N ILE A 35 -7.12 11.96 6.86
CA ILE A 35 -7.12 10.74 6.07
C ILE A 35 -8.25 9.83 6.58
N LEU A 36 -9.12 9.39 5.68
CA LEU A 36 -10.06 8.29 5.87
C LEU A 36 -9.46 7.03 5.24
N LEU A 37 -9.21 6.03 6.08
CA LEU A 37 -8.85 4.69 5.63
C LEU A 37 -10.12 3.84 5.65
N LEU A 38 -10.52 3.33 4.50
CA LEU A 38 -11.69 2.47 4.34
C LEU A 38 -11.25 1.14 3.73
N SER A 39 -11.72 0.04 4.30
CA SER A 39 -11.50 -1.29 3.73
C SER A 39 -12.74 -2.15 3.87
N PHE A 40 -12.92 -3.06 2.92
CA PHE A 40 -13.98 -4.07 2.94
C PHE A 40 -13.65 -5.24 2.02
N ASP A 41 -14.22 -6.39 2.35
CA ASP A 41 -14.10 -7.58 1.51
C ASP A 41 -15.18 -7.58 0.43
N VAL A 42 -14.80 -8.04 -0.75
CA VAL A 42 -15.67 -8.18 -1.93
C VAL A 42 -15.84 -9.65 -2.25
N LYS A 43 -17.07 -10.13 -2.20
CA LYS A 43 -17.42 -11.48 -2.69
C LYS A 43 -18.06 -11.33 -4.07
N TYR A 44 -17.36 -11.83 -5.09
CA TYR A 44 -17.75 -11.74 -6.49
C TYR A 44 -17.48 -13.06 -7.22
N ASN A 45 -18.42 -13.51 -8.05
CA ASN A 45 -18.30 -14.76 -8.82
C ASN A 45 -18.63 -14.53 -10.31
N GLY A 46 -18.60 -13.29 -10.79
CA GLY A 46 -18.89 -12.98 -12.19
C GLY A 46 -17.73 -13.28 -13.12
N GLU A 47 -18.02 -13.45 -14.39
CA GLU A 47 -17.04 -13.77 -15.44
C GLU A 47 -16.12 -12.60 -15.76
N LYS A 48 -16.66 -11.38 -15.78
CA LYS A 48 -15.94 -10.14 -16.11
C LYS A 48 -15.46 -9.43 -14.87
N ASP A 49 -14.44 -8.62 -15.02
CA ASP A 49 -13.92 -7.79 -13.92
C ASP A 49 -14.99 -6.86 -13.35
N MET A 50 -14.94 -6.68 -12.03
CA MET A 50 -15.73 -5.67 -11.33
C MET A 50 -14.83 -4.62 -10.70
N SER A 51 -15.35 -3.43 -10.43
CA SER A 51 -14.63 -2.37 -9.74
C SER A 51 -15.54 -1.49 -8.91
N ILE A 52 -14.97 -0.91 -7.87
CA ILE A 52 -15.59 0.15 -7.09
C ILE A 52 -14.61 1.32 -7.07
N THR A 53 -15.11 2.52 -7.37
CA THR A 53 -14.32 3.75 -7.32
C THR A 53 -14.90 4.64 -6.22
N ILE A 54 -14.09 5.11 -5.29
CA ILE A 54 -14.51 6.01 -4.22
C ILE A 54 -13.65 7.28 -4.32
N ASN A 55 -14.29 8.43 -4.49
CA ASN A 55 -13.63 9.73 -4.68
C ASN A 55 -12.48 9.66 -5.70
N GLY A 56 -12.72 9.00 -6.84
CA GLY A 56 -11.74 8.84 -7.92
C GLY A 56 -10.72 7.71 -7.73
N ILE A 57 -10.61 7.10 -6.55
CA ILE A 57 -9.69 5.97 -6.28
C ILE A 57 -10.39 4.67 -6.66
N ARG A 58 -9.84 3.94 -7.62
CA ARG A 58 -10.42 2.71 -8.15
C ARG A 58 -9.73 1.47 -7.61
N ASN A 59 -10.52 0.53 -7.07
CA ASN A 59 -10.12 -0.85 -6.86
C ASN A 59 -10.84 -1.77 -7.83
N ARG A 60 -10.18 -2.86 -8.25
CA ARG A 60 -10.69 -3.83 -9.21
C ARG A 60 -10.43 -5.26 -8.73
N LEU A 61 -11.43 -6.12 -8.92
CA LEU A 61 -11.30 -7.57 -8.75
C LEU A 61 -11.54 -8.23 -10.11
N SER A 62 -10.65 -9.14 -10.47
CA SER A 62 -10.74 -9.90 -11.72
C SER A 62 -11.92 -10.87 -11.68
N GLY A 63 -12.61 -11.00 -12.80
CA GLY A 63 -13.62 -12.03 -13.00
C GLY A 63 -13.02 -13.42 -13.20
N SER A 64 -13.88 -14.44 -13.19
CA SER A 64 -13.46 -15.85 -13.31
C SER A 64 -12.83 -16.20 -14.66
N GLU A 65 -13.11 -15.44 -15.71
CA GLU A 65 -12.53 -15.64 -17.05
C GLU A 65 -11.23 -14.86 -17.28
N ALA A 66 -10.75 -14.11 -16.27
CA ALA A 66 -9.52 -13.36 -16.41
C ALA A 66 -8.32 -14.31 -16.58
N PRO A 67 -7.50 -14.15 -17.63
CA PRO A 67 -6.33 -15.02 -17.84
C PRO A 67 -5.27 -14.88 -16.74
N TYR A 68 -5.25 -13.74 -16.08
CA TYR A 68 -4.35 -13.42 -14.96
C TYR A 68 -5.15 -12.77 -13.82
N PRO A 69 -5.83 -13.55 -12.96
CA PRO A 69 -6.63 -13.00 -11.88
C PRO A 69 -5.77 -12.27 -10.85
N ASN A 70 -6.21 -11.10 -10.43
CA ASN A 70 -5.48 -10.29 -9.45
C ASN A 70 -5.72 -10.72 -8.00
N ASN A 71 -6.73 -11.57 -7.73
CA ASN A 71 -7.10 -12.05 -6.40
C ASN A 71 -7.27 -10.92 -5.36
N ASN A 72 -7.71 -9.74 -5.81
CA ASN A 72 -7.88 -8.57 -4.97
C ASN A 72 -9.29 -8.57 -4.37
N ASP A 73 -9.55 -9.45 -3.43
CA ASP A 73 -10.84 -9.66 -2.78
C ASP A 73 -11.07 -8.74 -1.56
N THR A 74 -10.07 -7.99 -1.14
CA THR A 74 -10.18 -6.96 -0.11
C THR A 74 -9.77 -5.60 -0.69
N PHE A 75 -10.70 -4.67 -0.75
CA PHE A 75 -10.46 -3.32 -1.25
C PHE A 75 -10.02 -2.37 -0.14
N TYR A 76 -9.00 -1.57 -0.44
CA TYR A 76 -8.46 -0.55 0.44
C TYR A 76 -8.51 0.81 -0.23
N TYR A 77 -8.98 1.80 0.52
CA TYR A 77 -9.02 3.20 0.08
C TYR A 77 -8.37 4.07 1.13
N MET A 78 -7.51 4.96 0.69
CA MET A 78 -6.94 6.03 1.50
C MET A 78 -7.37 7.35 0.86
N ILE A 79 -8.32 8.01 1.50
CA ILE A 79 -9.01 9.18 0.98
C ILE A 79 -8.65 10.36 1.86
N SER A 80 -8.28 11.50 1.27
CA SER A 80 -8.08 12.76 1.97
C SER A 80 -8.53 13.91 1.09
N SER A 81 -8.85 15.05 1.72
CA SER A 81 -9.23 16.28 1.04
C SER A 81 -8.53 17.46 1.70
N ASN A 82 -8.31 18.53 0.94
CA ASN A 82 -7.88 19.84 1.44
C ASN A 82 -9.04 20.66 1.99
N GLU A 83 -10.26 20.18 1.81
CA GLU A 83 -11.50 20.76 2.33
C GLU A 83 -12.20 19.75 3.23
N ASP A 84 -13.14 20.22 4.04
CA ASP A 84 -13.97 19.36 4.86
C ASP A 84 -14.77 18.40 3.97
N MET A 85 -14.85 17.15 4.39
CA MET A 85 -15.49 16.07 3.62
C MET A 85 -16.72 15.57 4.37
N ASP A 86 -17.89 15.80 3.81
CA ASP A 86 -19.20 15.43 4.36
C ASP A 86 -19.79 14.19 3.70
N ALA A 87 -19.26 13.79 2.55
CA ALA A 87 -19.77 12.64 1.79
C ALA A 87 -18.69 11.98 0.94
N LEU A 88 -18.98 10.76 0.50
CA LEU A 88 -18.19 10.03 -0.49
C LEU A 88 -18.99 9.86 -1.78
N GLU A 89 -18.35 10.08 -2.91
CA GLU A 89 -18.88 9.68 -4.21
C GLU A 89 -18.40 8.27 -4.52
N ILE A 90 -19.33 7.35 -4.71
CA ILE A 90 -19.04 5.93 -4.91
C ILE A 90 -19.63 5.49 -6.24
N MET A 91 -18.78 5.04 -7.15
CA MET A 91 -19.18 4.43 -8.40
C MET A 91 -19.02 2.91 -8.32
N PHE A 92 -20.13 2.21 -8.39
CA PHE A 92 -20.21 0.75 -8.46
C PHE A 92 -20.26 0.32 -9.92
N SER A 93 -19.38 -0.58 -10.36
CA SER A 93 -19.53 -1.21 -11.65
C SER A 93 -20.75 -2.13 -11.68
N ARG A 94 -21.30 -2.37 -12.86
CA ARG A 94 -22.34 -3.38 -13.03
C ARG A 94 -21.89 -4.74 -12.51
N GLY A 95 -22.81 -5.52 -11.96
CA GLY A 95 -22.52 -6.87 -11.48
C GLY A 95 -23.29 -7.21 -10.21
N GLU A 96 -23.19 -8.47 -9.83
CA GLU A 96 -23.74 -8.99 -8.58
C GLU A 96 -22.59 -9.34 -7.65
N TYR A 97 -22.44 -8.59 -6.57
CA TYR A 97 -21.40 -8.80 -5.57
C TYR A 97 -21.88 -8.39 -4.18
N ALA A 98 -21.25 -8.95 -3.15
CA ALA A 98 -21.53 -8.61 -1.77
C ALA A 98 -20.31 -7.99 -1.11
N LEU A 99 -20.53 -6.93 -0.33
CA LEU A 99 -19.51 -6.24 0.44
C LEU A 99 -19.66 -6.64 1.91
N LYS A 100 -18.55 -6.97 2.57
CA LYS A 100 -18.53 -7.45 3.95
C LYS A 100 -17.33 -6.86 4.71
N ASN A 101 -17.37 -7.00 6.03
CA ASN A 101 -16.26 -6.63 6.91
C ASN A 101 -15.78 -5.19 6.70
N ILE A 102 -16.74 -4.26 6.57
CA ILE A 102 -16.44 -2.83 6.38
C ILE A 102 -15.74 -2.30 7.62
N LYS A 103 -14.57 -1.71 7.43
CA LYS A 103 -13.79 -1.04 8.47
C LYS A 103 -13.39 0.34 8.00
N ALA A 104 -13.52 1.32 8.88
CA ALA A 104 -13.09 2.68 8.61
C ALA A 104 -12.31 3.25 9.78
N TYR A 105 -11.28 4.02 9.47
CA TYR A 105 -10.43 4.68 10.45
C TYR A 105 -10.08 6.07 9.96
N THR A 106 -9.88 6.99 10.89
CA THR A 106 -9.41 8.34 10.59
C THR A 106 -8.05 8.63 11.22
N LEU A 107 -7.27 9.44 10.53
CA LEU A 107 -5.98 9.92 10.99
C LEU A 107 -5.76 11.34 10.47
N PRO A 108 -5.64 12.36 11.34
CA PRO A 108 -5.18 13.68 10.91
C PRO A 108 -3.81 13.60 10.23
N LEU A 109 -3.65 14.27 9.11
CA LEU A 109 -2.40 14.26 8.33
C LEU A 109 -1.21 14.75 9.18
N SER A 110 -1.45 15.68 10.11
CA SER A 110 -0.47 16.17 11.05
C SER A 110 0.09 15.12 12.01
N GLN A 111 -0.62 14.00 12.19
CA GLN A 111 -0.19 12.87 13.02
C GLN A 111 0.60 11.82 12.22
N LEU A 112 0.70 11.95 10.91
CA LEU A 112 1.67 11.17 10.16
C LEU A 112 3.06 11.62 10.61
N SER A 113 3.69 10.79 11.44
CA SER A 113 5.11 10.97 11.70
C SER A 113 5.83 10.76 10.37
N HIS A 114 6.45 11.78 9.84
CA HIS A 114 7.51 11.59 8.86
C HIS A 114 8.70 11.05 9.66
N PRO A 115 9.04 9.76 9.61
CA PRO A 115 10.33 9.32 10.09
C PRO A 115 11.34 10.19 9.33
N GLY A 116 12.18 10.92 10.07
CA GLY A 116 13.17 11.77 9.45
C GLY A 116 13.88 10.96 8.38
N LEU A 117 13.88 11.47 7.14
CA LEU A 117 14.61 10.81 6.08
C LEU A 117 16.08 10.78 6.48
N VAL A 118 16.66 9.59 6.49
CA VAL A 118 18.08 9.42 6.75
C VAL A 118 18.78 9.41 5.39
N ALA A 119 19.71 10.33 5.20
CA ALA A 119 20.46 10.40 3.95
C ALA A 119 21.39 9.19 3.82
N PHE A 120 21.25 8.46 2.71
CA PHE A 120 22.25 7.48 2.27
C PHE A 120 23.31 8.24 1.47
N GLN A 121 24.56 8.07 1.87
CA GLN A 121 25.71 8.67 1.17
C GLN A 121 26.27 7.65 0.19
N GLU A 122 25.87 7.79 -1.07
CA GLU A 122 26.27 6.89 -2.14
C GLU A 122 27.75 7.08 -2.49
N LYS A 123 28.46 5.98 -2.73
CA LYS A 123 29.82 5.90 -3.21
C LYS A 123 29.85 5.30 -4.62
N GLU A 124 30.94 5.48 -5.33
CA GLU A 124 31.10 4.81 -6.60
C GLU A 124 31.05 3.31 -6.47
N VAL A 125 30.34 2.68 -7.38
CA VAL A 125 30.20 1.22 -7.47
C VAL A 125 31.27 0.67 -8.41
N SER A 126 31.78 -0.51 -8.10
CA SER A 126 32.81 -1.19 -8.91
C SER A 126 32.47 -2.68 -9.10
N GLY A 127 32.91 -3.21 -10.23
CA GLY A 127 32.77 -4.64 -10.51
C GLY A 127 31.33 -5.09 -10.58
N LYS A 128 30.85 -5.88 -9.59
CA LYS A 128 29.50 -6.44 -9.50
C LYS A 128 28.59 -5.68 -8.56
N GLU A 129 29.11 -4.66 -7.92
CA GLU A 129 28.33 -3.81 -7.03
C GLU A 129 27.24 -3.08 -7.79
N ILE A 130 26.05 -3.02 -7.20
CA ILE A 130 24.93 -2.21 -7.69
C ILE A 130 24.56 -1.10 -6.70
N LEU A 131 25.05 -1.22 -5.46
CA LEU A 131 24.94 -0.19 -4.44
C LEU A 131 26.17 -0.25 -3.54
N ASN A 132 26.74 0.91 -3.26
CA ASN A 132 27.81 1.10 -2.29
C ASN A 132 27.63 2.45 -1.60
N GLY A 133 27.78 2.48 -0.30
CA GLY A 133 27.65 3.74 0.44
C GLY A 133 27.51 3.56 1.93
N SER A 134 27.20 4.65 2.62
CA SER A 134 27.06 4.68 4.06
C SER A 134 25.77 5.34 4.52
N ILE A 135 25.29 4.93 5.70
CA ILE A 135 24.11 5.48 6.33
C ILE A 135 24.34 5.55 7.86
N ASN A 136 23.77 6.58 8.50
CA ASN A 136 23.75 6.65 9.96
C ASN A 136 22.33 6.51 10.47
N MET A 137 21.98 5.33 10.99
CA MET A 137 20.64 5.01 11.46
C MET A 137 20.38 5.60 12.85
N PRO A 138 19.32 6.44 13.03
CA PRO A 138 19.00 7.02 14.33
C PRO A 138 18.41 6.01 15.32
N LYS A 139 17.89 4.88 14.82
CA LYS A 139 17.29 3.78 15.56
C LYS A 139 17.34 2.50 14.72
N ASP A 140 17.10 1.35 15.36
CA ASP A 140 16.94 0.08 14.65
C ASP A 140 15.82 0.13 13.62
N GLY A 141 16.03 -0.49 12.47
CA GLY A 141 15.07 -0.47 11.39
C GLY A 141 15.46 -1.38 10.22
N TYR A 142 14.94 -1.05 9.04
CA TYR A 142 15.25 -1.75 7.80
C TYR A 142 15.80 -0.78 6.78
N PHE A 143 16.84 -1.19 6.06
CA PHE A 143 17.22 -0.59 4.80
C PHE A 143 16.37 -1.22 3.71
N VAL A 144 15.71 -0.38 2.92
CA VAL A 144 14.81 -0.83 1.84
C VAL A 144 15.28 -0.22 0.54
N THR A 145 15.47 -1.05 -0.47
CA THR A 145 15.86 -0.60 -1.81
C THR A 145 14.67 -0.58 -2.76
N SER A 146 14.83 -0.02 -3.94
CA SER A 146 13.91 -0.15 -5.07
C SER A 146 14.19 -1.39 -5.94
N TYR A 147 15.22 -2.17 -5.63
CA TYR A 147 15.51 -3.41 -6.35
C TYR A 147 14.49 -4.50 -6.01
N THR A 148 14.05 -5.25 -7.01
CA THR A 148 13.19 -6.41 -6.80
C THR A 148 13.93 -7.47 -5.99
N PHE A 149 13.27 -8.04 -4.99
CA PHE A 149 13.87 -9.07 -4.14
C PHE A 149 14.28 -10.30 -4.96
N SER A 150 15.53 -10.73 -4.73
CA SER A 150 16.07 -12.00 -5.21
C SER A 150 17.00 -12.58 -4.14
N LYS A 151 16.95 -13.87 -3.93
CA LYS A 151 17.87 -14.58 -3.02
C LYS A 151 19.32 -14.59 -3.49
N GLY A 152 19.55 -14.23 -4.74
CA GLY A 152 20.89 -14.23 -5.32
C GLY A 152 21.72 -12.99 -5.03
N TYR A 153 21.14 -11.91 -4.50
CA TYR A 153 21.90 -10.75 -4.10
C TYR A 153 22.80 -11.05 -2.90
N ILE A 154 24.05 -10.58 -2.98
CA ILE A 154 24.98 -10.58 -1.85
C ILE A 154 24.90 -9.21 -1.22
N VAL A 155 24.46 -9.16 0.03
CA VAL A 155 24.34 -7.93 0.83
C VAL A 155 25.39 -7.96 1.93
N CYS A 156 26.26 -6.95 1.97
CA CYS A 156 27.25 -6.78 3.04
C CYS A 156 26.95 -5.52 3.83
N VAL A 157 26.95 -5.65 5.15
CA VAL A 157 26.85 -4.54 6.11
C VAL A 157 28.10 -4.58 6.99
N ASP A 158 28.84 -3.51 7.00
CA ASP A 158 30.12 -3.39 7.75
C ASP A 158 31.10 -4.53 7.42
N GLY A 159 31.15 -4.92 6.15
CA GLY A 159 32.00 -6.00 5.63
C GLY A 159 31.53 -7.42 5.99
N LYS A 160 30.35 -7.58 6.56
CA LYS A 160 29.75 -8.90 6.87
C LYS A 160 28.53 -9.16 6.00
N GLU A 161 28.46 -10.36 5.45
CA GLU A 161 27.28 -10.76 4.69
C GLU A 161 26.06 -10.88 5.59
N VAL A 162 24.93 -10.30 5.17
CA VAL A 162 23.65 -10.37 5.82
C VAL A 162 22.60 -10.94 4.89
N ALA A 163 21.69 -11.76 5.42
CA ALA A 163 20.64 -12.36 4.62
C ALA A 163 19.64 -11.28 4.18
N PRO A 164 19.42 -11.10 2.86
CA PRO A 164 18.40 -10.21 2.37
C PRO A 164 17.01 -10.75 2.67
N VAL A 165 16.06 -9.85 2.92
CA VAL A 165 14.65 -10.17 3.14
C VAL A 165 13.77 -9.46 2.14
N GLN A 166 12.62 -10.06 1.83
CA GLN A 166 11.62 -9.40 1.00
C GLN A 166 10.82 -8.42 1.84
N VAL A 167 10.81 -7.15 1.46
CA VAL A 167 10.06 -6.08 2.10
C VAL A 167 9.03 -5.50 1.14
N ASN A 168 7.96 -4.92 1.68
CA ASN A 168 6.90 -4.29 0.89
C ASN A 168 6.40 -5.18 -0.28
N LYS A 169 6.31 -6.49 -0.05
CA LYS A 169 5.89 -7.55 -1.00
C LYS A 169 6.81 -7.78 -2.21
N ALA A 170 7.73 -6.89 -2.54
CA ALA A 170 8.49 -6.98 -3.77
C ALA A 170 9.97 -6.60 -3.67
N PHE A 171 10.36 -5.78 -2.71
CA PHE A 171 11.66 -5.15 -2.71
C PHE A 171 12.68 -5.85 -1.83
N LEU A 172 13.95 -5.67 -2.19
CA LEU A 172 15.09 -6.11 -1.40
C LEU A 172 15.25 -5.20 -0.20
N GLY A 173 15.38 -5.79 1.00
CA GLY A 173 15.71 -5.08 2.22
C GLY A 173 16.48 -5.95 3.19
N PHE A 174 16.97 -5.37 4.27
CA PHE A 174 17.65 -6.08 5.35
C PHE A 174 17.59 -5.24 6.63
N PRO A 175 17.65 -5.88 7.82
CA PRO A 175 17.64 -5.17 9.09
C PRO A 175 18.95 -4.41 9.30
N LEU A 176 18.85 -3.21 9.85
CA LEU A 176 19.98 -2.42 10.34
C LEU A 176 19.75 -2.01 11.78
N GLN A 177 20.79 -2.07 12.59
CA GLN A 177 20.78 -1.53 13.95
C GLN A 177 20.98 -0.01 13.93
N LYS A 178 20.77 0.63 15.05
CA LYS A 178 21.14 2.03 15.25
C LYS A 178 22.66 2.18 15.12
N GLY A 179 23.10 3.21 14.38
CA GLY A 179 24.52 3.52 14.20
C GLY A 179 24.91 3.80 12.75
N ALA A 180 26.18 4.04 12.57
CA ALA A 180 26.77 4.22 11.22
C ALA A 180 27.07 2.86 10.61
N HIS A 181 26.72 2.68 9.34
CA HIS A 181 26.91 1.43 8.60
C HIS A 181 27.45 1.72 7.19
N GLU A 182 28.36 0.87 6.74
CA GLU A 182 28.77 0.76 5.35
C GLU A 182 27.99 -0.37 4.68
N ILE A 183 27.39 -0.08 3.53
CA ILE A 183 26.48 -1.00 2.83
C ILE A 183 27.03 -1.26 1.44
N GLN A 184 27.08 -2.54 1.05
CA GLN A 184 27.40 -2.97 -0.31
C GLN A 184 26.40 -4.02 -0.75
N ILE A 185 25.92 -3.90 -1.99
CA ILE A 185 25.03 -4.90 -2.61
C ILE A 185 25.62 -5.26 -3.97
N GLU A 186 25.77 -6.56 -4.18
CA GLU A 186 26.27 -7.13 -5.42
C GLU A 186 25.24 -7.97 -6.16
N ILE A 187 25.33 -7.99 -7.48
CA ILE A 187 24.53 -8.90 -8.32
C ILE A 187 25.13 -10.31 -8.23
N PRO A 188 24.26 -11.35 -8.15
CA PRO A 188 24.75 -12.72 -8.20
C PRO A 188 25.49 -12.99 -9.51
N CYS A 189 26.58 -13.75 -9.42
CA CYS A 189 27.19 -14.30 -10.63
C CYS A 189 26.16 -15.15 -11.37
N ALA A 190 25.91 -14.84 -12.64
CA ALA A 190 25.22 -15.79 -13.52
C ALA A 190 26.04 -17.09 -13.51
N ARG A 191 25.43 -18.18 -13.02
CA ARG A 191 25.96 -19.53 -13.15
C ARG A 191 25.61 -20.07 -14.53
#